data_81dd098927dd27f6d51524ff71bf6f16
#
_entry.id   81dd098927dd27f6d51524ff71bf6f16
#
_cell.length_a   1.000
_cell.length_b   1.000
_cell.length_c   1.000
_cell.angle_alpha   90.00
_cell.angle_beta   90.00
_cell.angle_gamma   90.00
#
_symmetry.space_group_name_H-M   'P 1'
#
loop_
_entity.id
_entity.type
_entity.pdbx_description
1 polymer ?
#
loop_
_entity_poly.entity_id
_entity_poly.type
_entity_poly.pdbx_seq_one_letter_code
_entity_poly.pdbx_strand_id
1 'polypeptide(L)'
;MSFIYRGRHASRYMLVNTIERDLLPQKTANLLKASGKIGAYDFGSETDVMRYNVVATITADTELERETKLDDIRRWLNVPDGELIFDFKNHVSYTAKLDGSTPITPIGTSCMIQFTLLCSDPVGDGLEKEYKIERGNMKTEVVNDGTAEAYPNVRITFAEDTPTVSVIGKDYAVTAGQAPDYNKQTVPYEERVLYDELIDVRQWTDASEIYDGIVYGTFESNGYLFHQKGWDYGGNKDKPEDRFAGWHGASMYRNIPEPIDNFMVELHSTFRSWDRRDMGRVGFYLLDQNGRKFGNAHLNDVTWLKTQQIATVKFGDNKNGIAMVYDRGGFDGVWSEWNNGIIRFGRKERKGYVTWFTYFALQDAKTGRFHTELYREYADYTGRYLNKLAGIQLETSALGNGDKRYYMTLDHINVYKYNENQREQVNDMAFKRGDTLEVDMASASIYKNGILANDMLDPSSDFFSIPTGRSEIAIYPPSAGETSIKFTNRYL
;
A
#
# COMPACT_ATOMS: atom_id res chain seq x y z
N MET A 1 -37.89 6.27 -8.70
CA MET A 1 -36.62 5.53 -8.89
C MET A 1 -35.61 6.52 -9.40
N SER A 2 -34.42 6.57 -8.83
CA SER A 2 -33.34 7.43 -9.30
C SER A 2 -31.99 6.76 -9.02
N PHE A 3 -30.91 7.49 -9.19
CA PHE A 3 -29.55 6.97 -9.00
C PHE A 3 -28.57 8.10 -8.64
N ILE A 4 -27.46 7.71 -8.06
CA ILE A 4 -26.28 8.55 -7.87
C ILE A 4 -25.25 8.12 -8.91
N TYR A 5 -24.69 9.06 -9.65
CA TYR A 5 -23.58 8.82 -10.55
C TYR A 5 -22.46 9.81 -10.24
N ARG A 6 -21.24 9.28 -9.98
CA ARG A 6 -20.09 10.08 -9.55
C ARG A 6 -20.38 10.97 -8.34
N GLY A 7 -21.02 10.43 -7.33
CA GLY A 7 -21.34 11.14 -6.09
C GLY A 7 -22.42 12.21 -6.23
N ARG A 8 -23.08 12.33 -7.40
CA ARG A 8 -24.16 13.29 -7.62
C ARG A 8 -25.45 12.58 -7.94
N HIS A 9 -26.50 12.91 -7.20
CA HIS A 9 -27.81 12.33 -7.42
C HIS A 9 -28.46 12.91 -8.69
N ALA A 10 -29.04 12.03 -9.52
CA ALA A 10 -29.64 12.40 -10.82
C ALA A 10 -30.76 13.41 -10.69
N SER A 11 -31.51 13.42 -9.58
CA SER A 11 -32.58 14.40 -9.34
C SER A 11 -32.12 15.86 -9.32
N ARG A 12 -30.80 16.11 -9.20
CA ARG A 12 -30.23 17.44 -9.33
C ARG A 12 -30.32 17.98 -10.75
N TYR A 13 -30.42 17.11 -11.74
CA TYR A 13 -30.31 17.43 -13.14
C TYR A 13 -31.59 17.11 -13.91
N MET A 14 -32.32 16.06 -13.50
CA MET A 14 -33.44 15.51 -14.24
C MET A 14 -34.41 14.76 -13.35
N LEU A 15 -35.65 14.60 -13.83
CA LEU A 15 -36.62 13.67 -13.27
C LEU A 15 -36.47 12.34 -14.02
N VAL A 16 -35.97 11.31 -13.36
CA VAL A 16 -35.83 9.95 -13.92
C VAL A 16 -37.22 9.32 -14.01
N ASN A 17 -37.67 9.01 -15.22
CA ASN A 17 -38.96 8.39 -15.48
C ASN A 17 -38.87 6.86 -15.35
N THR A 18 -37.93 6.25 -16.08
CA THR A 18 -37.70 4.79 -16.07
C THR A 18 -36.23 4.48 -16.06
N ILE A 19 -35.89 3.34 -15.46
CA ILE A 19 -34.61 2.67 -15.57
C ILE A 19 -34.91 1.22 -15.97
N GLU A 20 -34.68 0.90 -17.24
CA GLU A 20 -34.88 -0.45 -17.78
C GLU A 20 -33.57 -1.22 -17.73
N ARG A 21 -33.64 -2.46 -17.31
CA ARG A 21 -32.51 -3.38 -17.19
C ARG A 21 -32.97 -4.82 -17.29
N ASP A 22 -32.07 -5.67 -17.69
CA ASP A 22 -32.27 -7.12 -17.59
C ASP A 22 -32.16 -7.58 -16.12
N LEU A 23 -32.81 -8.68 -15.78
CA LEU A 23 -32.69 -9.29 -14.47
C LEU A 23 -31.27 -9.86 -14.22
N LEU A 24 -30.69 -10.44 -15.27
CA LEU A 24 -29.32 -10.98 -15.31
C LEU A 24 -28.64 -10.51 -16.58
N PRO A 25 -27.31 -10.37 -16.59
CA PRO A 25 -26.55 -10.16 -17.81
C PRO A 25 -26.79 -11.29 -18.80
N GLN A 26 -26.76 -10.99 -20.09
CA GLN A 26 -26.88 -12.00 -21.13
C GLN A 26 -25.80 -13.05 -20.96
N LYS A 27 -26.18 -14.33 -21.07
CA LYS A 27 -25.26 -15.47 -21.05
C LYS A 27 -25.29 -16.20 -22.40
N THR A 28 -24.11 -16.44 -22.94
CA THR A 28 -23.92 -17.17 -24.19
C THR A 28 -23.19 -18.47 -23.89
N ALA A 29 -23.84 -19.60 -24.15
CA ALA A 29 -23.22 -20.92 -23.95
C ALA A 29 -22.22 -21.23 -25.06
N ASN A 30 -21.02 -21.69 -24.68
CA ASN A 30 -19.98 -22.12 -25.60
C ASN A 30 -20.16 -23.61 -25.96
N LEU A 31 -20.86 -23.87 -27.06
CA LEU A 31 -21.25 -25.21 -27.46
C LEU A 31 -20.47 -25.67 -28.70
N LEU A 32 -19.88 -26.85 -28.61
CA LEU A 32 -19.27 -27.54 -29.76
C LEU A 32 -20.14 -28.69 -30.23
N LYS A 33 -20.66 -28.61 -31.45
CA LYS A 33 -21.39 -29.69 -32.12
C LYS A 33 -20.43 -30.62 -32.89
N ALA A 34 -20.42 -31.90 -32.57
CA ALA A 34 -19.65 -32.90 -33.28
C ALA A 34 -20.59 -33.73 -34.19
N SER A 35 -20.13 -34.01 -35.41
CA SER A 35 -20.88 -34.86 -36.34
C SER A 35 -21.12 -36.26 -35.77
N GLY A 36 -22.36 -36.76 -35.85
CA GLY A 36 -22.74 -38.05 -35.28
C GLY A 36 -23.08 -38.09 -33.81
N LYS A 37 -22.95 -36.96 -33.08
CA LYS A 37 -23.36 -36.85 -31.67
C LYS A 37 -24.70 -36.16 -31.56
N ILE A 38 -25.61 -36.74 -30.77
CA ILE A 38 -26.85 -36.08 -30.37
C ILE A 38 -26.50 -35.05 -29.27
N GLY A 39 -26.85 -33.76 -29.51
CA GLY A 39 -26.53 -32.66 -28.61
C GLY A 39 -25.19 -32.00 -28.94
N ALA A 40 -24.60 -31.30 -27.96
CA ALA A 40 -23.33 -30.59 -28.08
C ALA A 40 -22.45 -30.87 -26.86
N TYR A 41 -21.15 -30.62 -26.99
CA TYR A 41 -20.27 -30.46 -25.80
C TYR A 41 -20.45 -29.05 -25.29
N ASP A 42 -20.60 -28.94 -23.98
CA ASP A 42 -20.69 -27.63 -23.28
C ASP A 42 -19.34 -27.29 -22.67
N PHE A 43 -18.80 -26.13 -23.04
CA PHE A 43 -17.54 -25.59 -22.53
C PHE A 43 -17.77 -24.41 -21.61
N GLY A 44 -18.96 -24.29 -21.01
CA GLY A 44 -19.38 -23.23 -20.14
C GLY A 44 -20.07 -22.07 -20.86
N SER A 45 -20.25 -20.97 -20.20
CA SER A 45 -20.93 -19.79 -20.74
C SER A 45 -20.16 -18.51 -20.44
N GLU A 46 -20.20 -17.58 -21.38
CA GLU A 46 -19.73 -16.20 -21.22
C GLU A 46 -20.86 -15.34 -20.69
N THR A 47 -20.53 -14.44 -19.79
CA THR A 47 -21.47 -13.44 -19.24
C THR A 47 -21.12 -12.08 -19.85
N ASP A 48 -22.09 -11.44 -20.48
CA ASP A 48 -21.92 -10.13 -21.11
C ASP A 48 -22.02 -8.99 -20.07
N VAL A 49 -21.79 -7.78 -20.53
CA VAL A 49 -21.93 -6.53 -19.78
C VAL A 49 -23.39 -6.28 -19.36
N MET A 50 -23.58 -5.43 -18.36
CA MET A 50 -24.93 -4.99 -17.95
C MET A 50 -25.20 -3.58 -18.48
N ARG A 51 -26.40 -3.38 -19.05
CA ARG A 51 -26.86 -2.09 -19.54
C ARG A 51 -28.10 -1.62 -18.77
N TYR A 52 -28.07 -0.35 -18.41
CA TYR A 52 -29.19 0.35 -17.75
C TYR A 52 -29.67 1.47 -18.68
N ASN A 53 -30.84 1.29 -19.28
CA ASN A 53 -31.45 2.29 -20.16
C ASN A 53 -32.26 3.27 -19.30
N VAL A 54 -31.85 4.51 -19.32
CA VAL A 54 -32.47 5.57 -18.52
C VAL A 54 -33.27 6.50 -19.43
N VAL A 55 -34.52 6.72 -19.08
CA VAL A 55 -35.37 7.76 -19.68
C VAL A 55 -35.66 8.79 -18.62
N ALA A 56 -35.38 10.05 -18.92
CA ALA A 56 -35.55 11.12 -17.96
C ALA A 56 -36.14 12.40 -18.61
N THR A 57 -36.85 13.19 -17.82
CA THR A 57 -37.43 14.47 -18.22
C THR A 57 -36.63 15.61 -17.59
N ILE A 58 -36.31 16.60 -18.40
CA ILE A 58 -35.68 17.85 -17.98
C ILE A 58 -36.76 18.95 -18.14
N THR A 59 -37.18 19.50 -17.02
CA THR A 59 -38.14 20.62 -17.01
C THR A 59 -37.40 21.94 -17.10
N ALA A 60 -37.91 22.87 -17.95
CA ALA A 60 -37.37 24.21 -18.09
C ALA A 60 -38.50 25.19 -18.45
N ASP A 61 -38.39 26.44 -18.00
CA ASP A 61 -39.33 27.48 -18.29
C ASP A 61 -39.05 28.16 -19.64
N THR A 62 -37.77 28.08 -20.08
CA THR A 62 -37.32 28.66 -21.37
C THR A 62 -36.40 27.67 -22.09
N GLU A 63 -36.28 27.85 -23.42
CA GLU A 63 -35.35 27.05 -24.24
C GLU A 63 -33.88 27.28 -23.83
N LEU A 64 -33.52 28.50 -23.46
CA LEU A 64 -32.16 28.80 -22.99
C LEU A 64 -31.82 28.09 -21.69
N GLU A 65 -32.75 28.02 -20.76
CA GLU A 65 -32.60 27.26 -19.52
C GLU A 65 -32.47 25.78 -19.81
N ARG A 66 -33.26 25.25 -20.75
CA ARG A 66 -33.13 23.85 -21.18
C ARG A 66 -31.72 23.55 -21.69
N GLU A 67 -31.18 24.36 -22.60
CA GLU A 67 -29.85 24.14 -23.14
C GLU A 67 -28.77 24.24 -22.06
N THR A 68 -28.88 25.18 -21.12
CA THR A 68 -27.97 25.30 -19.98
C THR A 68 -27.96 24.03 -19.10
N LYS A 69 -29.16 23.51 -18.81
CA LYS A 69 -29.31 22.26 -18.05
C LYS A 69 -28.73 21.05 -18.83
N LEU A 70 -28.94 21.02 -20.14
CA LEU A 70 -28.35 20.00 -21.00
C LEU A 70 -26.80 20.04 -21.01
N ASP A 71 -26.21 21.24 -21.00
CA ASP A 71 -24.77 21.39 -20.92
C ASP A 71 -24.20 20.90 -19.57
N ASP A 72 -24.91 21.12 -18.47
CA ASP A 72 -24.53 20.58 -17.17
C ASP A 72 -24.59 19.02 -17.15
N ILE A 73 -25.63 18.46 -17.79
CA ILE A 73 -25.77 17.00 -17.93
C ILE A 73 -24.68 16.44 -18.83
N ARG A 74 -24.35 17.09 -19.96
CA ARG A 74 -23.24 16.70 -20.84
C ARG A 74 -21.93 16.61 -20.06
N ARG A 75 -21.62 17.65 -19.25
CA ARG A 75 -20.40 17.64 -18.40
C ARG A 75 -20.41 16.55 -17.34
N TRP A 76 -21.58 16.23 -16.80
CA TRP A 76 -21.71 15.18 -15.79
C TRP A 76 -21.59 13.78 -16.38
N LEU A 77 -22.20 13.51 -17.54
CA LEU A 77 -22.22 12.20 -18.17
C LEU A 77 -20.97 11.90 -19.04
N ASN A 78 -20.34 12.93 -19.64
CA ASN A 78 -19.22 12.75 -20.57
C ASN A 78 -17.90 12.53 -19.82
N VAL A 79 -17.72 11.34 -19.28
CA VAL A 79 -16.56 10.92 -18.50
C VAL A 79 -16.24 9.47 -18.82
N PRO A 80 -14.96 9.01 -18.65
CA PRO A 80 -14.56 7.65 -19.00
C PRO A 80 -15.37 6.59 -18.28
N ASP A 81 -15.52 6.72 -16.96
CA ASP A 81 -16.30 5.86 -16.08
C ASP A 81 -16.62 6.57 -14.76
N GLY A 82 -17.49 5.99 -13.96
CA GLY A 82 -17.85 6.51 -12.66
C GLY A 82 -18.68 5.54 -11.83
N GLU A 83 -18.64 5.76 -10.53
CA GLU A 83 -19.46 5.01 -9.59
C GLU A 83 -20.95 5.28 -9.83
N LEU A 84 -21.73 4.21 -9.88
CA LEU A 84 -23.19 4.22 -10.07
C LEU A 84 -23.87 3.48 -8.92
N ILE A 85 -24.76 4.17 -8.21
CA ILE A 85 -25.54 3.62 -7.10
C ILE A 85 -27.02 3.90 -7.37
N PHE A 86 -27.84 2.87 -7.34
CA PHE A 86 -29.30 3.01 -7.53
C PHE A 86 -30.02 3.19 -6.20
N ASP A 87 -31.02 4.07 -6.13
CA ASP A 87 -31.83 4.29 -4.91
C ASP A 87 -32.49 3.00 -4.40
N PHE A 88 -32.89 2.12 -5.30
CA PHE A 88 -33.55 0.85 -4.97
C PHE A 88 -32.56 -0.25 -4.52
N LYS A 89 -31.25 -0.01 -4.63
CA LYS A 89 -30.15 -0.91 -4.22
C LYS A 89 -28.97 -0.07 -3.72
N ASN A 90 -29.24 0.82 -2.76
CA ASN A 90 -28.34 1.88 -2.31
C ASN A 90 -27.07 1.41 -1.56
N HIS A 91 -27.00 0.13 -1.27
CA HIS A 91 -25.86 -0.53 -0.64
C HIS A 91 -24.92 -1.21 -1.66
N VAL A 92 -25.17 -1.05 -2.97
CA VAL A 92 -24.36 -1.64 -4.04
C VAL A 92 -23.92 -0.55 -4.99
N SER A 93 -22.63 -0.52 -5.26
CA SER A 93 -22.01 0.39 -6.20
C SER A 93 -21.51 -0.37 -7.43
N TYR A 94 -21.76 0.17 -8.61
CA TYR A 94 -21.31 -0.34 -9.90
C TYR A 94 -20.34 0.66 -10.51
N THR A 95 -19.45 0.20 -11.37
CA THR A 95 -18.66 1.08 -12.24
C THR A 95 -19.33 1.14 -13.60
N ALA A 96 -19.75 2.34 -13.99
CA ALA A 96 -20.49 2.55 -15.23
C ALA A 96 -19.92 3.69 -16.07
N LYS A 97 -20.16 3.60 -17.39
CA LYS A 97 -19.88 4.67 -18.36
C LYS A 97 -21.07 4.87 -19.28
N LEU A 98 -21.11 6.03 -19.91
CA LEU A 98 -22.08 6.28 -20.96
C LEU A 98 -21.79 5.40 -22.18
N ASP A 99 -22.81 4.80 -22.77
CA ASP A 99 -22.71 3.97 -23.96
C ASP A 99 -23.75 4.39 -25.02
N GLY A 100 -23.37 4.37 -26.28
CA GLY A 100 -24.26 4.66 -27.39
C GLY A 100 -24.70 6.11 -27.55
N SER A 101 -25.86 6.32 -28.14
CA SER A 101 -26.46 7.64 -28.43
C SER A 101 -27.29 8.14 -27.25
N THR A 102 -27.41 9.46 -27.17
CA THR A 102 -28.23 10.16 -26.16
C THR A 102 -29.27 11.04 -26.83
N PRO A 103 -30.34 10.45 -27.39
CA PRO A 103 -31.37 11.23 -28.09
C PRO A 103 -32.10 12.19 -27.15
N ILE A 104 -32.41 13.37 -27.67
CA ILE A 104 -33.18 14.43 -27.00
C ILE A 104 -34.47 14.61 -27.75
N THR A 105 -35.59 14.47 -27.06
CA THR A 105 -36.93 14.72 -27.63
C THR A 105 -37.52 15.98 -26.97
N PRO A 106 -37.62 17.09 -27.67
CA PRO A 106 -38.24 18.30 -27.14
C PRO A 106 -39.72 18.11 -26.80
N ILE A 107 -40.18 18.72 -25.69
CA ILE A 107 -41.56 18.75 -25.23
C ILE A 107 -41.83 20.19 -24.74
N GLY A 108 -42.23 21.06 -25.67
CA GLY A 108 -42.32 22.48 -25.39
C GLY A 108 -40.94 23.05 -24.99
N THR A 109 -40.90 23.82 -23.89
CA THR A 109 -39.65 24.34 -23.32
C THR A 109 -38.80 23.27 -22.62
N SER A 110 -39.43 22.17 -22.23
CA SER A 110 -38.79 20.99 -21.57
C SER A 110 -38.29 19.97 -22.60
N CYS A 111 -37.66 18.92 -22.19
CA CYS A 111 -37.31 17.81 -23.07
C CYS A 111 -37.24 16.47 -22.32
N MET A 112 -37.35 15.41 -23.09
CA MET A 112 -37.03 14.06 -22.64
C MET A 112 -35.67 13.63 -23.21
N ILE A 113 -34.85 13.00 -22.40
CA ILE A 113 -33.58 12.44 -22.82
C ILE A 113 -33.59 10.93 -22.56
N GLN A 114 -32.87 10.21 -23.40
CA GLN A 114 -32.60 8.79 -23.18
C GLN A 114 -31.12 8.54 -23.29
N PHE A 115 -30.57 7.71 -22.41
CA PHE A 115 -29.17 7.30 -22.42
C PHE A 115 -28.98 5.95 -21.76
N THR A 116 -27.88 5.31 -22.08
CA THR A 116 -27.51 4.00 -21.51
C THR A 116 -26.28 4.14 -20.65
N LEU A 117 -26.34 3.62 -19.44
CA LEU A 117 -25.20 3.41 -18.59
C LEU A 117 -24.75 1.95 -18.72
N LEU A 118 -23.52 1.75 -19.17
CA LEU A 118 -22.90 0.45 -19.38
C LEU A 118 -21.98 0.11 -18.20
N CYS A 119 -22.25 -1.00 -17.54
CA CYS A 119 -21.35 -1.61 -16.58
C CYS A 119 -20.56 -2.72 -17.28
N SER A 120 -19.26 -2.50 -17.48
CA SER A 120 -18.36 -3.49 -18.13
C SER A 120 -18.17 -4.72 -17.24
N ASP A 121 -18.07 -4.53 -15.91
CA ASP A 121 -18.30 -5.58 -14.92
C ASP A 121 -19.79 -5.51 -14.51
N PRO A 122 -20.58 -6.55 -14.82
CA PRO A 122 -22.01 -6.55 -14.46
C PRO A 122 -22.25 -6.74 -12.95
N VAL A 123 -21.20 -7.00 -12.19
CA VAL A 123 -21.24 -7.24 -10.75
C VAL A 123 -20.92 -5.94 -10.00
N GLY A 124 -21.84 -5.54 -9.12
CA GLY A 124 -21.62 -4.40 -8.24
C GLY A 124 -21.07 -4.81 -6.88
N ASP A 125 -20.31 -3.93 -6.27
CA ASP A 125 -19.71 -4.10 -4.96
C ASP A 125 -20.65 -3.56 -3.87
N GLY A 126 -20.90 -4.40 -2.86
CA GLY A 126 -21.70 -4.07 -1.70
C GLY A 126 -20.83 -3.71 -0.47
N LEU A 127 -21.31 -4.12 0.70
CA LEU A 127 -20.59 -3.86 1.93
C LEU A 127 -19.39 -4.81 2.08
N GLU A 128 -18.27 -4.25 2.52
CA GLU A 128 -17.09 -5.02 2.93
C GLU A 128 -17.39 -5.73 4.26
N LYS A 129 -16.99 -6.98 4.36
CA LYS A 129 -17.04 -7.80 5.57
C LYS A 129 -15.64 -8.17 6.00
N GLU A 130 -15.44 -8.21 7.31
CA GLU A 130 -14.20 -8.67 7.93
C GLU A 130 -14.50 -9.80 8.91
N TYR A 131 -13.71 -10.87 8.80
CA TYR A 131 -13.70 -12.01 9.71
C TYR A 131 -12.29 -12.20 10.24
N LYS A 132 -12.17 -12.76 11.44
CA LYS A 132 -10.87 -13.01 12.07
C LYS A 132 -10.73 -14.46 12.46
N ILE A 133 -9.51 -14.97 12.36
CA ILE A 133 -9.08 -16.24 12.94
C ILE A 133 -8.03 -15.90 13.97
N GLU A 134 -8.33 -16.09 15.24
CA GLU A 134 -7.37 -15.88 16.32
C GLU A 134 -6.30 -16.97 16.28
N ARG A 135 -5.10 -16.65 16.74
CA ARG A 135 -3.98 -17.59 16.85
C ARG A 135 -4.39 -18.85 17.62
N GLY A 136 -4.09 -20.00 17.06
CA GLY A 136 -4.45 -21.30 17.62
C GLY A 136 -5.78 -21.85 17.09
N ASN A 137 -6.62 -21.01 16.50
CA ASN A 137 -7.82 -21.47 15.80
C ASN A 137 -7.45 -21.81 14.36
N MET A 138 -8.00 -22.91 13.86
CA MET A 138 -7.66 -23.38 12.52
C MET A 138 -8.54 -22.71 11.45
N LYS A 139 -9.78 -22.35 11.76
CA LYS A 139 -10.79 -21.96 10.77
C LYS A 139 -11.83 -21.00 11.32
N THR A 140 -12.53 -20.35 10.38
CA THR A 140 -13.73 -19.52 10.65
C THR A 140 -14.77 -19.74 9.55
N GLU A 141 -16.04 -19.59 9.91
CA GLU A 141 -17.13 -19.53 8.94
C GLU A 141 -17.27 -18.09 8.43
N VAL A 142 -17.37 -17.94 7.12
CA VAL A 142 -17.60 -16.67 6.42
C VAL A 142 -18.93 -16.73 5.67
N VAL A 143 -19.65 -15.61 5.59
CA VAL A 143 -20.97 -15.55 4.93
C VAL A 143 -20.93 -14.50 3.83
N ASN A 144 -21.06 -14.95 2.58
CA ASN A 144 -21.26 -14.09 1.43
C ASN A 144 -22.76 -13.89 1.20
N ASP A 145 -23.29 -12.71 1.57
CA ASP A 145 -24.70 -12.36 1.38
C ASP A 145 -24.98 -11.79 -0.04
N GLY A 146 -23.96 -11.76 -0.90
CA GLY A 146 -24.10 -11.33 -2.27
C GLY A 146 -24.86 -12.32 -3.14
N THR A 147 -25.04 -11.98 -4.40
CA THR A 147 -25.60 -12.87 -5.44
C THR A 147 -24.54 -13.38 -6.40
N ALA A 148 -23.30 -12.94 -6.25
CA ALA A 148 -22.12 -13.37 -6.99
C ALA A 148 -21.02 -13.82 -6.04
N GLU A 149 -20.03 -14.53 -6.60
CA GLU A 149 -18.83 -14.92 -5.86
C GLU A 149 -18.03 -13.71 -5.40
N ALA A 150 -17.49 -13.78 -4.18
CA ALA A 150 -16.60 -12.76 -3.62
C ALA A 150 -15.17 -13.29 -3.55
N TYR A 151 -14.20 -12.42 -3.73
CA TYR A 151 -12.78 -12.76 -3.67
C TYR A 151 -12.17 -12.23 -2.38
N PRO A 152 -11.79 -13.10 -1.43
CA PRO A 152 -11.23 -12.63 -0.17
C PRO A 152 -9.79 -12.14 -0.33
N ASN A 153 -9.48 -11.14 0.47
CA ASN A 153 -8.12 -10.74 0.81
C ASN A 153 -7.83 -11.30 2.20
N VAL A 154 -6.86 -12.18 2.31
CA VAL A 154 -6.49 -12.84 3.56
C VAL A 154 -5.15 -12.30 4.02
N ARG A 155 -5.14 -11.64 5.18
CA ARG A 155 -3.93 -11.10 5.78
C ARG A 155 -3.57 -11.84 7.06
N ILE A 156 -2.36 -12.39 7.10
CA ILE A 156 -1.80 -13.13 8.23
C ILE A 156 -0.68 -12.28 8.84
N THR A 157 -0.74 -12.05 10.15
CA THR A 157 0.35 -11.44 10.91
C THR A 157 1.03 -12.54 11.73
N PHE A 158 2.29 -12.84 11.40
CA PHE A 158 3.00 -13.97 11.99
C PHE A 158 3.39 -13.71 13.45
N ALA A 159 3.00 -14.63 14.33
CA ALA A 159 3.33 -14.58 15.75
C ALA A 159 4.60 -15.41 16.09
N GLU A 160 5.07 -16.22 15.16
CA GLU A 160 6.29 -17.05 15.26
C GLU A 160 6.90 -17.26 13.87
N ASP A 161 8.15 -17.68 13.86
CA ASP A 161 8.85 -18.04 12.62
C ASP A 161 8.18 -19.27 11.99
N THR A 162 7.80 -19.16 10.73
CA THR A 162 6.98 -20.16 10.05
C THR A 162 7.58 -20.47 8.66
N PRO A 163 7.83 -21.74 8.31
CA PRO A 163 8.41 -22.08 7.01
C PRO A 163 7.40 -22.00 5.87
N THR A 164 6.16 -22.40 6.12
CA THR A 164 5.07 -22.40 5.15
C THR A 164 3.76 -22.05 5.81
N VAL A 165 2.86 -21.45 5.05
CA VAL A 165 1.49 -21.23 5.50
C VAL A 165 0.53 -21.50 4.35
N SER A 166 -0.61 -22.10 4.64
CA SER A 166 -1.67 -22.38 3.68
C SER A 166 -2.96 -21.68 4.09
N VAL A 167 -3.59 -21.03 3.13
CA VAL A 167 -4.97 -20.51 3.21
C VAL A 167 -5.84 -21.51 2.46
N ILE A 168 -6.76 -22.13 3.16
CA ILE A 168 -7.52 -23.29 2.66
C ILE A 168 -9.00 -22.90 2.56
N GLY A 169 -9.54 -23.00 1.35
CA GLY A 169 -10.98 -22.96 1.06
C GLY A 169 -11.58 -24.37 1.00
N LYS A 170 -12.77 -24.47 0.43
CA LYS A 170 -13.48 -25.74 0.35
C LYS A 170 -12.76 -26.79 -0.52
N ASP A 171 -12.36 -26.39 -1.73
CA ASP A 171 -11.82 -27.28 -2.74
C ASP A 171 -10.40 -26.90 -3.18
N TYR A 172 -9.89 -25.74 -2.74
CA TYR A 172 -8.63 -25.13 -3.18
C TYR A 172 -7.84 -24.58 -2.01
N ALA A 173 -6.55 -24.45 -2.19
CA ALA A 173 -5.66 -23.86 -1.20
C ALA A 173 -4.56 -23.05 -1.86
N VAL A 174 -4.17 -21.95 -1.20
CA VAL A 174 -2.99 -21.17 -1.54
C VAL A 174 -1.95 -21.41 -0.47
N THR A 175 -0.81 -21.94 -0.87
CA THR A 175 0.33 -22.21 0.02
C THR A 175 1.48 -21.30 -0.35
N ALA A 176 2.04 -20.64 0.65
CA ALA A 176 3.20 -19.77 0.51
C ALA A 176 4.33 -20.23 1.44
N GLY A 177 5.56 -19.99 1.00
CA GLY A 177 6.77 -20.41 1.68
C GLY A 177 7.32 -21.71 1.12
N GLN A 178 8.34 -22.24 1.78
CA GLN A 178 9.01 -23.47 1.36
C GLN A 178 9.15 -24.41 2.55
N ALA A 179 8.79 -25.67 2.35
CA ALA A 179 8.98 -26.69 3.38
C ALA A 179 10.46 -26.82 3.78
N PRO A 180 10.80 -26.84 5.08
CA PRO A 180 12.16 -26.96 5.53
C PRO A 180 12.80 -28.28 5.05
N ASP A 181 14.04 -28.21 4.58
CA ASP A 181 14.85 -29.42 4.39
C ASP A 181 15.51 -29.83 5.71
N TYR A 182 14.83 -30.68 6.46
CA TYR A 182 15.30 -31.14 7.78
C TYR A 182 16.64 -31.88 7.77
N ASN A 183 17.19 -32.18 6.60
CA ASN A 183 18.50 -32.89 6.49
C ASN A 183 19.68 -31.92 6.37
N LYS A 184 19.41 -30.60 6.26
CA LYS A 184 20.48 -29.59 6.17
C LYS A 184 20.53 -28.74 7.43
N GLN A 185 21.73 -28.59 8.02
CA GLN A 185 21.98 -27.52 8.99
C GLN A 185 22.03 -26.18 8.22
N THR A 186 20.99 -25.39 8.34
CA THR A 186 20.86 -24.17 7.55
C THR A 186 21.01 -22.94 8.43
N VAL A 187 21.85 -22.02 7.98
CA VAL A 187 21.84 -20.62 8.45
C VAL A 187 20.85 -19.86 7.57
N PRO A 188 19.85 -19.18 8.14
CA PRO A 188 18.92 -18.39 7.34
C PRO A 188 19.65 -17.40 6.44
N TYR A 189 19.24 -17.29 5.17
CA TYR A 189 19.83 -16.28 4.27
C TYR A 189 19.63 -14.87 4.80
N GLU A 190 18.43 -14.59 5.30
CA GLU A 190 18.05 -13.32 5.93
C GLU A 190 17.72 -13.56 7.41
N GLU A 191 18.40 -12.83 8.28
CA GLU A 191 18.23 -12.90 9.72
C GLU A 191 17.89 -11.51 10.25
N ARG A 192 16.77 -11.36 10.96
CA ARG A 192 16.42 -10.09 11.60
C ARG A 192 17.17 -9.98 12.93
N VAL A 193 18.18 -9.09 12.95
CA VAL A 193 19.07 -8.89 14.12
C VAL A 193 18.59 -7.81 15.06
N LEU A 194 17.73 -6.91 14.59
CA LEU A 194 17.06 -5.91 15.42
C LEU A 194 15.63 -5.70 14.92
N TYR A 195 14.69 -5.69 15.84
CA TYR A 195 13.34 -5.16 15.69
C TYR A 195 13.02 -4.26 16.86
N ASP A 196 12.54 -3.04 16.57
CA ASP A 196 12.10 -2.09 17.59
C ASP A 196 10.85 -1.36 17.10
N GLU A 197 9.79 -1.46 17.89
CA GLU A 197 8.51 -0.77 17.64
C GLU A 197 8.56 0.72 17.95
N LEU A 198 9.71 1.23 18.42
CA LEU A 198 9.95 2.62 18.79
C LEU A 198 8.91 3.15 19.81
N ILE A 199 8.61 2.31 20.80
CA ILE A 199 7.67 2.63 21.89
C ILE A 199 8.40 2.93 23.21
N ASP A 200 9.69 2.64 23.30
CA ASP A 200 10.50 2.84 24.52
C ASP A 200 11.82 3.55 24.19
N VAL A 201 11.86 4.85 24.46
CA VAL A 201 13.06 5.70 24.24
C VAL A 201 14.26 5.29 25.11
N ARG A 202 14.05 4.59 26.23
CA ARG A 202 15.14 4.17 27.14
C ARG A 202 16.11 3.17 26.53
N GLN A 203 15.74 2.55 25.44
CA GLN A 203 16.63 1.63 24.69
C GLN A 203 17.54 2.37 23.70
N TRP A 204 17.38 3.69 23.59
CA TRP A 204 18.10 4.56 22.68
C TRP A 204 18.91 5.58 23.46
N THR A 205 20.01 6.02 22.89
CA THR A 205 20.90 7.03 23.47
C THR A 205 20.86 8.29 22.62
N ASP A 206 20.81 9.47 23.26
CA ASP A 206 20.86 10.75 22.56
C ASP A 206 22.14 10.84 21.72
N ALA A 207 22.01 11.23 20.46
CA ALA A 207 23.14 11.47 19.59
C ALA A 207 23.72 12.88 19.85
N SER A 208 25.02 13.04 19.60
CA SER A 208 25.71 14.33 19.77
C SER A 208 25.74 15.19 18.52
N GLU A 209 25.52 14.60 17.33
CA GLU A 209 25.63 15.30 16.05
C GLU A 209 24.74 14.70 14.97
N ILE A 210 24.32 15.54 14.03
CA ILE A 210 23.69 15.19 12.76
C ILE A 210 24.46 15.81 11.60
N TYR A 211 24.24 15.33 10.36
CA TYR A 211 24.90 15.96 9.20
C TYR A 211 24.30 17.34 8.90
N ASP A 212 25.21 18.30 8.68
CA ASP A 212 24.91 19.68 8.27
C ASP A 212 23.98 20.45 9.24
N GLY A 213 24.04 20.08 10.54
CA GLY A 213 23.17 20.67 11.55
C GLY A 213 23.60 20.38 12.99
N ILE A 214 22.66 20.62 13.89
CA ILE A 214 22.84 20.42 15.34
C ILE A 214 21.73 19.52 15.89
N VAL A 215 22.05 18.71 16.89
CA VAL A 215 21.04 18.00 17.67
C VAL A 215 20.34 19.02 18.58
N TYR A 216 19.04 19.12 18.47
CA TYR A 216 18.18 19.98 19.28
C TYR A 216 16.97 19.21 19.78
N GLY A 217 16.80 19.16 21.09
CA GLY A 217 15.75 18.32 21.70
C GLY A 217 16.09 16.83 21.72
N THR A 218 15.12 16.04 22.05
CA THR A 218 15.21 14.58 22.12
C THR A 218 13.90 13.95 21.64
N PHE A 219 13.86 12.63 21.44
CA PHE A 219 12.63 11.90 21.18
C PHE A 219 11.86 11.62 22.46
N GLU A 220 10.54 11.58 22.35
CA GLU A 220 9.64 10.93 23.28
C GLU A 220 8.74 9.96 22.53
N SER A 221 8.12 9.03 23.25
CA SER A 221 7.15 8.09 22.72
C SER A 221 5.76 8.39 23.25
N ASN A 222 4.76 8.30 22.39
CA ASN A 222 3.35 8.31 22.77
C ASN A 222 2.80 6.90 23.09
N GLY A 223 3.67 5.87 23.17
CA GLY A 223 3.31 4.47 23.36
C GLY A 223 3.14 3.67 22.07
N TYR A 224 3.27 4.33 20.90
CA TYR A 224 3.12 3.69 19.57
C TYR A 224 4.24 4.06 18.60
N LEU A 225 4.91 5.20 18.79
CA LEU A 225 5.93 5.71 17.90
C LEU A 225 6.81 6.75 18.60
N PHE A 226 7.98 7.06 18.00
CA PHE A 226 8.84 8.18 18.41
C PHE A 226 8.49 9.45 17.64
N HIS A 227 8.55 10.57 18.35
CA HIS A 227 8.49 11.92 17.79
C HIS A 227 9.38 12.89 18.60
N GLN A 228 9.68 14.04 18.03
CA GLN A 228 10.38 15.12 18.74
C GLN A 228 9.58 15.50 19.99
N LYS A 229 10.24 15.53 21.15
CA LYS A 229 9.61 15.85 22.42
C LYS A 229 8.89 17.20 22.38
N GLY A 230 7.61 17.20 22.76
CA GLY A 230 6.75 18.39 22.72
C GLY A 230 6.49 18.92 21.31
N TRP A 231 6.90 18.22 20.25
CA TRP A 231 6.85 18.68 18.84
C TRP A 231 7.59 20.01 18.60
N ASP A 232 8.54 20.35 19.49
CA ASP A 232 9.29 21.58 19.44
C ASP A 232 10.64 21.37 18.71
N TYR A 233 10.70 21.83 17.48
CA TYR A 233 11.92 21.82 16.68
C TYR A 233 12.75 23.09 16.86
N GLY A 234 12.30 24.06 17.66
CA GLY A 234 12.94 25.34 17.80
C GLY A 234 12.86 26.22 16.54
N GLY A 235 13.78 27.17 16.44
CA GLY A 235 13.86 28.02 15.24
C GLY A 235 12.95 29.25 15.29
N ASN A 236 12.51 29.69 16.46
CA ASN A 236 11.72 30.88 16.60
C ASN A 236 12.53 32.13 16.18
N LYS A 237 12.09 32.83 15.11
CA LYS A 237 12.74 34.04 14.57
C LYS A 237 12.76 35.22 15.56
N ASP A 238 11.83 35.24 16.50
CA ASP A 238 11.67 36.33 17.48
C ASP A 238 12.59 36.15 18.71
N LYS A 239 13.20 34.95 18.86
CA LYS A 239 14.17 34.63 19.90
C LYS A 239 15.54 34.36 19.26
N PRO A 240 16.54 35.26 19.47
CA PRO A 240 17.87 35.08 18.86
C PRO A 240 18.57 33.77 19.24
N GLU A 241 18.34 33.26 20.44
CA GLU A 241 18.89 32.01 20.96
C GLU A 241 18.33 30.76 20.24
N ASP A 242 17.12 30.85 19.66
CA ASP A 242 16.47 29.77 18.96
C ASP A 242 16.58 29.89 17.41
N ARG A 243 17.57 30.66 16.91
CA ARG A 243 17.79 30.84 15.49
C ARG A 243 18.77 29.81 14.94
N PHE A 244 18.24 28.88 14.18
CA PHE A 244 19.04 27.85 13.53
C PHE A 244 19.03 28.02 12.01
N ALA A 245 20.20 28.24 11.41
CA ALA A 245 20.30 28.40 9.93
C ALA A 245 20.30 27.06 9.19
N GLY A 246 20.73 25.98 9.86
CA GLY A 246 20.86 24.63 9.29
C GLY A 246 19.78 23.66 9.79
N TRP A 247 20.08 22.39 9.66
CA TRP A 247 19.26 21.32 10.21
C TRP A 247 19.34 21.31 11.75
N HIS A 248 18.21 21.08 12.40
CA HIS A 248 18.15 20.98 13.86
C HIS A 248 16.94 20.11 14.27
N GLY A 249 17.15 19.23 15.22
CA GLY A 249 16.09 18.34 15.70
C GLY A 249 16.60 17.19 16.54
N ALA A 250 15.70 16.28 16.93
CA ALA A 250 16.03 15.13 17.75
C ALA A 250 16.78 14.08 16.96
N SER A 251 17.74 13.47 17.64
CA SER A 251 18.47 12.34 17.08
C SER A 251 18.93 11.42 18.21
N MET A 252 18.68 10.13 18.06
CA MET A 252 19.11 9.08 19.00
C MET A 252 19.69 7.91 18.23
N TYR A 253 20.60 7.17 18.88
CA TYR A 253 21.20 6.00 18.27
C TYR A 253 21.04 4.74 19.15
N ARG A 254 21.12 3.59 18.50
CA ARG A 254 21.15 2.28 19.12
C ARG A 254 22.13 1.38 18.40
N ASN A 255 22.93 0.63 19.19
CA ASN A 255 23.84 -0.37 18.64
C ASN A 255 23.08 -1.68 18.38
N ILE A 256 23.51 -2.41 17.36
CA ILE A 256 23.10 -3.80 17.13
C ILE A 256 23.99 -4.75 17.91
N PRO A 257 23.53 -5.99 18.22
CA PRO A 257 24.28 -6.93 19.06
C PRO A 257 25.68 -7.26 18.51
N GLU A 258 25.79 -7.44 17.19
CA GLU A 258 27.05 -7.77 16.51
C GLU A 258 27.17 -6.98 15.21
N PRO A 259 28.39 -6.46 14.89
CA PRO A 259 28.62 -5.77 13.62
C PRO A 259 28.47 -6.68 12.41
N ILE A 260 27.72 -6.25 11.40
CA ILE A 260 27.37 -7.04 10.20
C ILE A 260 27.87 -6.39 8.90
N ASP A 261 28.28 -7.25 7.94
CA ASP A 261 28.79 -6.78 6.64
C ASP A 261 27.68 -6.59 5.62
N ASN A 262 26.79 -7.56 5.50
CA ASN A 262 25.67 -7.56 4.58
C ASN A 262 24.39 -7.32 5.35
N PHE A 263 23.68 -6.22 5.02
CA PHE A 263 22.58 -5.75 5.84
C PHE A 263 21.53 -4.99 5.04
N MET A 264 20.36 -4.88 5.64
CA MET A 264 19.32 -3.91 5.30
C MET A 264 18.77 -3.29 6.58
N VAL A 265 18.68 -1.98 6.60
CA VAL A 265 17.93 -1.21 7.59
C VAL A 265 16.63 -0.78 6.95
N GLU A 266 15.54 -0.99 7.65
CA GLU A 266 14.19 -0.64 7.25
C GLU A 266 13.54 0.24 8.31
N LEU A 267 13.14 1.44 7.96
CA LEU A 267 12.46 2.39 8.85
C LEU A 267 11.06 2.68 8.30
N HIS A 268 10.06 2.56 9.14
CA HIS A 268 8.72 3.08 8.89
C HIS A 268 8.57 4.46 9.52
N SER A 269 8.01 5.40 8.78
CA SER A 269 7.94 6.79 9.20
C SER A 269 6.80 7.54 8.54
N THR A 270 6.40 8.63 9.19
CA THR A 270 5.47 9.61 8.64
C THR A 270 6.13 10.98 8.61
N PHE A 271 5.94 11.70 7.52
CA PHE A 271 6.36 13.09 7.37
C PHE A 271 5.29 13.90 6.65
N ARG A 272 4.63 14.77 7.38
CA ARG A 272 3.62 15.70 6.86
C ARG A 272 4.03 17.13 7.14
N SER A 273 3.91 17.99 6.14
CA SER A 273 4.06 19.43 6.26
C SER A 273 2.69 20.07 6.01
N TRP A 274 2.28 21.01 6.86
CA TRP A 274 1.02 21.74 6.65
C TRP A 274 1.19 23.06 5.90
N ASP A 275 2.41 23.56 5.83
CA ASP A 275 2.77 24.77 5.08
C ASP A 275 3.98 24.45 4.19
N ARG A 276 4.01 25.02 2.98
CA ARG A 276 5.13 24.86 2.03
C ARG A 276 6.49 25.34 2.58
N ARG A 277 6.48 26.13 3.64
CA ARG A 277 7.69 26.61 4.34
C ARG A 277 8.17 25.67 5.44
N ASP A 278 7.41 24.63 5.71
CA ASP A 278 7.76 23.61 6.68
C ASP A 278 8.76 22.63 6.04
N MET A 279 10.04 23.03 6.03
CA MET A 279 11.14 22.21 5.51
C MET A 279 11.67 21.31 6.61
N GLY A 280 11.71 20.02 6.38
CA GLY A 280 12.07 19.02 7.37
C GLY A 280 12.80 17.81 6.79
N ARG A 281 13.24 16.94 7.70
CA ARG A 281 13.98 15.71 7.35
C ARG A 281 13.64 14.60 8.32
N VAL A 282 13.40 13.40 7.81
CA VAL A 282 13.20 12.17 8.57
C VAL A 282 14.01 11.04 7.95
N GLY A 283 14.64 10.21 8.78
CA GLY A 283 15.41 9.07 8.30
C GLY A 283 16.44 8.57 9.31
N PHE A 284 17.51 7.96 8.79
CA PHE A 284 18.52 7.35 9.63
C PHE A 284 19.93 7.39 9.02
N TYR A 285 20.92 7.20 9.92
CA TYR A 285 22.32 6.98 9.57
C TYR A 285 22.74 5.56 9.91
N LEU A 286 23.69 5.05 9.14
CA LEU A 286 24.42 3.81 9.41
C LEU A 286 25.67 4.14 10.22
N LEU A 287 25.85 3.47 11.36
CA LEU A 287 27.00 3.66 12.23
C LEU A 287 27.95 2.46 12.18
N ASP A 288 29.25 2.73 12.10
CA ASP A 288 30.28 1.70 12.22
C ASP A 288 30.60 1.38 13.70
N GLN A 289 31.54 0.47 13.91
CA GLN A 289 31.99 0.01 15.24
C GLN A 289 32.58 1.14 16.12
N ASN A 290 32.99 2.25 15.51
CA ASN A 290 33.52 3.43 16.20
C ASN A 290 32.45 4.52 16.39
N GLY A 291 31.18 4.24 16.06
CA GLY A 291 30.10 5.22 16.08
C GLY A 291 30.16 6.24 14.95
N ARG A 292 31.01 6.02 13.92
CA ARG A 292 31.12 6.94 12.78
C ARG A 292 30.04 6.66 11.77
N LYS A 293 29.43 7.70 11.24
CA LYS A 293 28.44 7.61 10.18
C LYS A 293 29.12 7.25 8.86
N PHE A 294 28.68 6.18 8.20
CA PHE A 294 29.19 5.73 6.89
C PHE A 294 28.08 5.57 5.83
N GLY A 295 26.91 6.07 6.12
CA GLY A 295 25.80 6.14 5.20
C GLY A 295 24.57 6.76 5.85
N ASN A 296 23.65 7.22 5.02
CA ASN A 296 22.36 7.77 5.46
C ASN A 296 21.29 7.60 4.40
N ALA A 297 20.06 7.44 4.85
CA ALA A 297 18.86 7.47 4.03
C ALA A 297 17.82 8.36 4.68
N HIS A 298 17.42 9.40 3.97
CA HIS A 298 16.49 10.41 4.46
C HIS A 298 15.44 10.76 3.42
N LEU A 299 14.27 11.11 3.90
CA LEU A 299 13.28 11.86 3.17
C LEU A 299 13.36 13.31 3.63
N ASN A 300 13.59 14.24 2.70
CA ASN A 300 13.80 15.66 2.99
C ASN A 300 12.79 16.51 2.24
N ASP A 301 12.29 17.55 2.87
CA ASP A 301 11.73 18.73 2.21
C ASP A 301 12.68 19.90 2.44
N VAL A 302 13.23 20.42 1.34
CA VAL A 302 14.24 21.51 1.37
C VAL A 302 13.79 22.74 0.58
N THR A 303 12.57 22.75 0.08
CA THR A 303 12.07 23.84 -0.75
C THR A 303 10.90 24.59 -0.10
N TRP A 304 11.08 25.89 0.13
CA TRP A 304 10.05 26.78 0.66
C TRP A 304 8.98 27.21 -0.36
N LEU A 305 9.16 26.81 -1.63
CA LEU A 305 8.24 27.17 -2.71
C LEU A 305 7.01 26.25 -2.78
N LYS A 306 7.19 25.00 -2.41
CA LYS A 306 6.15 23.96 -2.42
C LYS A 306 6.48 22.85 -1.43
N THR A 307 5.50 22.13 -0.94
CA THR A 307 5.72 20.89 -0.20
C THR A 307 6.17 19.80 -1.16
N GLN A 308 7.39 19.31 -0.98
CA GLN A 308 7.96 18.28 -1.84
C GLN A 308 9.00 17.45 -1.10
N GLN A 309 8.68 16.22 -0.77
CA GLN A 309 9.64 15.31 -0.18
C GLN A 309 10.55 14.72 -1.25
N ILE A 310 11.82 14.66 -0.93
CA ILE A 310 12.91 14.17 -1.78
C ILE A 310 13.62 13.05 -1.05
N ALA A 311 13.72 11.87 -1.67
CA ALA A 311 14.57 10.80 -1.18
C ALA A 311 16.03 11.18 -1.40
N THR A 312 16.83 11.10 -0.35
CA THR A 312 18.29 11.27 -0.43
C THR A 312 18.98 10.10 0.24
N VAL A 313 19.85 9.44 -0.48
CA VAL A 313 20.67 8.34 0.03
C VAL A 313 22.12 8.55 -0.36
N LYS A 314 22.98 8.41 0.63
CA LYS A 314 24.41 8.55 0.48
C LYS A 314 25.11 7.46 1.26
N PHE A 315 26.11 6.82 0.68
CA PHE A 315 27.02 5.95 1.42
C PHE A 315 28.43 6.54 1.45
N GLY A 316 29.14 6.31 2.56
CA GLY A 316 30.38 6.99 2.92
C GLY A 316 30.16 8.13 3.92
N ASP A 317 31.21 8.92 4.15
CA ASP A 317 31.17 10.06 5.05
C ASP A 317 30.41 11.27 4.45
N ASN A 318 30.15 12.29 5.28
CA ASN A 318 29.40 13.47 4.84
C ASN A 318 30.05 14.22 3.68
N LYS A 319 31.39 14.34 3.67
CA LYS A 319 32.12 15.18 2.68
C LYS A 319 32.44 14.42 1.38
N ASN A 320 32.89 13.15 1.52
CA ASN A 320 33.45 12.38 0.39
C ASN A 320 32.55 11.20 -0.03
N GLY A 321 31.42 11.01 0.64
CA GLY A 321 30.50 9.92 0.33
C GLY A 321 29.86 10.06 -1.06
N ILE A 322 29.37 8.94 -1.56
CA ILE A 322 28.74 8.83 -2.89
C ILE A 322 27.24 9.02 -2.73
N ALA A 323 26.70 10.04 -3.38
CA ALA A 323 25.25 10.24 -3.47
C ALA A 323 24.68 9.20 -4.43
N MET A 324 23.87 8.30 -3.88
CA MET A 324 23.22 7.23 -4.63
C MET A 324 21.86 7.67 -5.15
N VAL A 325 21.14 8.43 -4.36
CA VAL A 325 19.80 8.91 -4.69
C VAL A 325 19.64 10.38 -4.30
N TYR A 326 19.07 11.14 -5.21
CA TYR A 326 18.45 12.44 -5.00
C TYR A 326 17.23 12.48 -5.91
N ASP A 327 16.09 12.04 -5.42
CA ASP A 327 14.92 11.78 -6.27
C ASP A 327 13.63 12.33 -5.63
N ARG A 328 12.78 12.88 -6.47
CA ARG A 328 11.52 13.52 -6.11
C ARG A 328 10.32 12.59 -6.21
N GLY A 329 10.53 11.28 -6.11
CA GLY A 329 9.50 10.28 -6.27
C GLY A 329 8.98 10.13 -7.70
N GLY A 330 9.81 10.48 -8.70
CA GLY A 330 9.50 10.38 -10.11
C GLY A 330 8.60 11.48 -10.67
N PHE A 331 7.77 12.14 -9.83
CA PHE A 331 6.86 13.21 -10.21
C PHE A 331 6.79 14.30 -9.13
N ASP A 332 6.61 15.55 -9.54
CA ASP A 332 6.37 16.65 -8.61
C ASP A 332 5.16 16.37 -7.73
N GLY A 333 5.37 16.36 -6.41
CA GLY A 333 4.32 16.19 -5.41
C GLY A 333 3.86 14.76 -5.14
N VAL A 334 4.46 13.73 -5.74
CA VAL A 334 4.06 12.33 -5.51
C VAL A 334 4.23 11.91 -4.05
N TRP A 335 5.29 12.39 -3.37
CA TRP A 335 5.50 12.18 -1.94
C TRP A 335 5.21 13.41 -1.09
N SER A 336 4.42 14.36 -1.58
CA SER A 336 4.08 15.60 -0.84
C SER A 336 3.41 15.33 0.51
N GLU A 337 2.86 14.16 0.68
CA GLU A 337 2.32 13.66 1.94
C GLU A 337 2.88 12.25 2.22
N TRP A 338 4.06 12.19 2.82
CA TRP A 338 4.65 10.94 3.27
C TRP A 338 3.94 10.41 4.49
N ASN A 339 2.97 9.54 4.26
CA ASN A 339 2.11 8.98 5.25
C ASN A 339 2.32 7.48 5.32
N ASN A 340 2.76 6.97 6.48
CA ASN A 340 3.05 5.56 6.65
C ASN A 340 3.97 5.02 5.55
N GLY A 341 5.11 5.66 5.36
CA GLY A 341 6.08 5.29 4.34
C GLY A 341 7.22 4.44 4.88
N ILE A 342 7.89 3.74 3.98
CA ILE A 342 9.02 2.87 4.28
C ILE A 342 10.29 3.38 3.61
N ILE A 343 11.39 3.37 4.35
CA ILE A 343 12.74 3.69 3.87
C ILE A 343 13.63 2.48 4.13
N ARG A 344 14.14 1.87 3.06
CA ARG A 344 15.13 0.79 3.15
C ARG A 344 16.46 1.25 2.59
N PHE A 345 17.54 0.89 3.27
CA PHE A 345 18.88 1.10 2.79
C PHE A 345 19.78 -0.05 3.24
N GLY A 346 20.51 -0.63 2.32
CA GLY A 346 21.31 -1.81 2.61
C GLY A 346 22.47 -2.02 1.66
N ARG A 347 23.26 -3.02 2.01
CA ARG A 347 24.45 -3.45 1.26
C ARG A 347 24.51 -4.97 1.21
N LYS A 348 24.85 -5.50 0.03
CA LYS A 348 25.11 -6.92 -0.20
C LYS A 348 26.42 -7.12 -0.92
N GLU A 349 27.26 -7.99 -0.38
CA GLU A 349 28.48 -8.42 -1.05
C GLU A 349 28.12 -9.31 -2.26
N ARG A 350 28.85 -9.12 -3.34
CA ARG A 350 28.77 -9.91 -4.55
C ARG A 350 30.17 -10.39 -4.93
N LYS A 351 30.25 -11.35 -5.83
CA LYS A 351 31.56 -11.84 -6.32
C LYS A 351 32.29 -10.70 -7.06
N GLY A 352 33.27 -10.08 -6.38
CA GLY A 352 34.12 -9.02 -6.94
C GLY A 352 33.62 -7.58 -6.80
N TYR A 353 32.47 -7.34 -6.17
CA TYR A 353 31.96 -6.00 -5.88
C TYR A 353 30.92 -6.03 -4.76
N VAL A 354 30.50 -4.87 -4.29
CA VAL A 354 29.38 -4.70 -3.34
C VAL A 354 28.23 -3.97 -4.00
N THR A 355 27.02 -4.42 -3.74
CA THR A 355 25.82 -3.70 -4.19
C THR A 355 25.23 -2.94 -3.00
N TRP A 356 25.13 -1.64 -3.13
CA TRP A 356 24.32 -0.79 -2.28
C TRP A 356 22.93 -0.68 -2.90
N PHE A 357 21.88 -0.78 -2.11
CA PHE A 357 20.51 -0.70 -2.59
C PHE A 357 19.65 0.11 -1.64
N THR A 358 18.62 0.73 -2.18
CA THR A 358 17.64 1.49 -1.40
C THR A 358 16.25 1.38 -2.00
N TYR A 359 15.26 1.53 -1.12
CA TYR A 359 13.85 1.47 -1.48
C TYR A 359 13.06 2.47 -0.65
N PHE A 360 12.23 3.25 -1.32
CA PHE A 360 11.28 4.18 -0.72
C PHE A 360 9.90 3.88 -1.27
N ALA A 361 8.88 3.80 -0.42
CA ALA A 361 7.50 3.59 -0.83
C ALA A 361 6.52 4.13 0.20
N LEU A 362 5.32 4.44 -0.25
CA LEU A 362 4.18 4.68 0.62
C LEU A 362 3.46 3.35 0.88
N GLN A 363 2.89 3.20 2.08
CA GLN A 363 2.09 2.05 2.43
C GLN A 363 0.63 2.45 2.56
N ASP A 364 -0.25 1.79 1.82
CA ASP A 364 -1.69 1.97 1.97
C ASP A 364 -2.16 1.48 3.33
N ALA A 365 -2.82 2.34 4.10
CA ALA A 365 -3.21 2.05 5.49
C ALA A 365 -4.30 0.96 5.60
N LYS A 366 -5.07 0.69 4.54
CA LYS A 366 -6.14 -0.31 4.56
C LYS A 366 -5.64 -1.68 4.15
N THR A 367 -4.88 -1.74 3.07
CA THR A 367 -4.40 -2.99 2.49
C THR A 367 -3.02 -3.39 2.98
N GLY A 368 -2.22 -2.45 3.49
CA GLY A 368 -0.82 -2.65 3.86
C GLY A 368 0.13 -2.75 2.66
N ARG A 369 -0.36 -2.60 1.43
CA ARG A 369 0.43 -2.67 0.21
C ARG A 369 1.28 -1.43 0.02
N PHE A 370 2.49 -1.63 -0.51
CA PHE A 370 3.34 -0.54 -0.93
C PHE A 370 2.93 -0.05 -2.33
N HIS A 371 3.07 1.25 -2.53
CA HIS A 371 2.84 1.91 -3.80
C HIS A 371 3.76 3.12 -3.92
N THR A 372 3.82 3.74 -5.09
CA THR A 372 4.67 4.93 -5.34
C THR A 372 6.14 4.64 -5.01
N GLU A 373 6.63 3.56 -5.57
CA GLU A 373 7.90 2.94 -5.20
C GLU A 373 9.09 3.57 -5.95
N LEU A 374 10.19 3.74 -5.22
CA LEU A 374 11.50 4.05 -5.78
C LEU A 374 12.49 2.98 -5.34
N TYR A 375 13.02 2.21 -6.27
CA TYR A 375 14.14 1.31 -6.04
C TYR A 375 15.35 1.75 -6.82
N ARG A 376 16.54 1.73 -6.18
CA ARG A 376 17.82 2.02 -6.82
C ARG A 376 18.91 1.10 -6.29
N GLU A 377 19.80 0.71 -7.19
CA GLU A 377 21.01 -0.03 -6.86
C GLU A 377 22.24 0.70 -7.39
N TYR A 378 23.33 0.53 -6.68
CA TYR A 378 24.66 1.00 -7.07
C TYR A 378 25.69 -0.12 -6.84
N ALA A 379 26.37 -0.53 -7.91
CA ALA A 379 27.45 -1.51 -7.84
C ALA A 379 28.76 -0.78 -7.55
N ASP A 380 29.32 -1.00 -6.35
CA ASP A 380 30.62 -0.46 -5.95
C ASP A 380 31.71 -1.49 -6.19
N TYR A 381 32.49 -1.27 -7.26
CA TYR A 381 33.67 -2.08 -7.59
C TYR A 381 34.94 -1.60 -6.88
N THR A 382 34.90 -0.47 -6.20
CA THR A 382 36.05 0.13 -5.51
C THR A 382 36.19 -0.33 -4.07
N GLY A 383 35.08 -0.76 -3.44
CA GLY A 383 35.06 -1.22 -2.07
C GLY A 383 35.52 -0.20 -1.04
N ARG A 384 35.28 1.09 -1.26
CA ARG A 384 35.80 2.15 -0.39
C ARG A 384 35.11 2.26 0.96
N TYR A 385 33.86 1.83 1.06
CA TYR A 385 33.03 2.00 2.24
C TYR A 385 32.51 0.63 2.75
N LEU A 386 33.46 -0.22 3.17
CA LEU A 386 33.16 -1.57 3.68
C LEU A 386 33.04 -1.63 5.20
N ASN A 387 32.77 -0.50 5.85
CA ASN A 387 32.50 -0.45 7.30
C ASN A 387 31.38 -1.44 7.65
N LYS A 388 31.55 -2.19 8.73
CA LYS A 388 30.47 -3.03 9.27
C LYS A 388 29.40 -2.16 9.90
N LEU A 389 28.13 -2.50 9.69
CA LEU A 389 27.05 -1.89 10.43
C LEU A 389 27.07 -2.38 11.87
N ALA A 390 27.25 -1.47 12.82
CA ALA A 390 27.29 -1.74 14.25
C ALA A 390 26.20 -0.99 15.03
N GLY A 391 25.56 -0.02 14.40
CA GLY A 391 24.47 0.76 15.01
C GLY A 391 23.70 1.58 13.99
N ILE A 392 22.60 2.12 14.44
CA ILE A 392 21.73 2.98 13.66
C ILE A 392 21.47 4.26 14.48
N GLN A 393 21.46 5.39 13.81
CA GLN A 393 21.06 6.65 14.40
C GLN A 393 19.84 7.18 13.66
N LEU A 394 18.76 7.43 14.39
CA LEU A 394 17.51 7.98 13.88
C LEU A 394 17.54 9.51 13.94
N GLU A 395 16.82 10.15 13.04
CA GLU A 395 16.70 11.60 13.00
C GLU A 395 15.33 12.08 12.55
N THR A 396 14.82 13.11 13.24
CA THR A 396 13.81 14.03 12.69
C THR A 396 14.31 15.46 12.91
N SER A 397 14.37 16.26 11.86
CA SER A 397 14.91 17.62 11.92
C SER A 397 14.09 18.59 11.09
N ALA A 398 14.06 19.85 11.56
CA ALA A 398 13.59 21.01 10.79
C ALA A 398 14.77 21.74 10.14
N LEU A 399 14.51 22.49 9.07
CA LEU A 399 15.50 23.33 8.40
C LEU A 399 15.20 24.82 8.57
N GLY A 400 16.17 25.59 9.03
CA GLY A 400 16.08 27.05 9.12
C GLY A 400 15.15 27.56 10.21
N ASN A 401 14.94 28.87 10.24
CA ASN A 401 14.16 29.56 11.26
C ASN A 401 12.69 29.68 10.90
N GLY A 402 11.80 29.69 11.89
CA GLY A 402 10.38 29.99 11.74
C GLY A 402 9.51 29.09 12.61
N ASP A 403 8.21 29.42 12.68
CA ASP A 403 7.23 28.56 13.31
C ASP A 403 7.07 27.29 12.45
N LYS A 404 7.45 26.17 13.03
CA LYS A 404 7.48 24.89 12.34
C LYS A 404 6.28 24.05 12.76
N ARG A 405 5.52 23.59 11.79
CA ARG A 405 4.36 22.74 12.02
C ARG A 405 4.55 21.43 11.26
N TYR A 406 5.31 20.51 11.87
CA TYR A 406 5.55 19.21 11.28
C TYR A 406 4.83 18.12 12.04
N TYR A 407 4.50 17.08 11.30
CA TYR A 407 4.21 15.79 11.87
C TYR A 407 5.24 14.81 11.31
N MET A 408 6.34 14.64 12.02
CA MET A 408 7.39 13.69 11.70
C MET A 408 7.46 12.63 12.79
N THR A 409 7.22 11.38 12.44
CA THR A 409 7.22 10.24 13.35
C THR A 409 8.08 9.11 12.81
N LEU A 410 8.59 8.31 13.74
CA LEU A 410 9.33 7.09 13.48
C LEU A 410 8.54 5.96 14.13
N ASP A 411 8.01 5.04 13.31
CA ASP A 411 6.97 4.13 13.76
C ASP A 411 7.54 2.77 14.18
N HIS A 412 8.46 2.21 13.42
CA HIS A 412 9.27 1.05 13.82
C HIS A 412 10.50 0.89 12.92
N ILE A 413 11.47 0.12 13.39
CA ILE A 413 12.70 -0.13 12.65
C ILE A 413 13.10 -1.61 12.71
N ASN A 414 13.54 -2.12 11.57
CA ASN A 414 14.11 -3.44 11.40
C ASN A 414 15.57 -3.36 10.92
N VAL A 415 16.41 -4.28 11.37
CA VAL A 415 17.71 -4.52 10.78
C VAL A 415 17.84 -5.99 10.44
N TYR A 416 18.18 -6.24 9.20
CA TYR A 416 18.37 -7.57 8.65
C TYR A 416 19.84 -7.78 8.31
N LYS A 417 20.36 -8.96 8.64
CA LYS A 417 21.65 -9.47 8.22
C LYS A 417 21.44 -10.42 7.04
N TYR A 418 22.26 -10.31 6.01
CA TYR A 418 22.28 -11.27 4.91
C TYR A 418 23.50 -12.18 4.99
N ASN A 419 23.29 -13.47 4.95
CA ASN A 419 24.34 -14.51 4.96
C ASN A 419 24.72 -14.86 3.53
N GLU A 420 25.25 -13.89 2.76
CA GLU A 420 25.53 -13.99 1.31
C GLU A 420 26.51 -15.14 0.96
N ASN A 421 27.48 -15.42 1.81
CA ASN A 421 28.44 -16.50 1.60
C ASN A 421 27.89 -17.90 1.92
N GLN A 422 26.63 -17.97 2.35
CA GLN A 422 25.94 -19.19 2.74
C GLN A 422 24.69 -19.44 1.88
N ARG A 423 24.67 -18.88 0.65
CA ARG A 423 23.53 -18.91 -0.29
C ARG A 423 23.02 -20.30 -0.66
N GLU A 424 23.84 -21.33 -0.50
CA GLU A 424 23.43 -22.72 -0.73
C GLU A 424 22.59 -23.28 0.43
N GLN A 425 22.45 -22.52 1.52
CA GLN A 425 21.67 -22.92 2.67
C GLN A 425 20.26 -22.31 2.53
N VAL A 426 19.30 -23.18 2.31
CA VAL A 426 17.89 -22.83 2.17
C VAL A 426 17.41 -22.10 3.44
N ASN A 427 16.78 -20.97 3.28
CA ASN A 427 16.12 -20.29 4.38
C ASN A 427 14.85 -21.08 4.76
N ASP A 428 14.97 -21.93 5.78
CA ASP A 428 13.88 -22.82 6.18
C ASP A 428 12.65 -22.10 6.72
N MET A 429 12.82 -20.82 7.12
CA MET A 429 11.75 -19.99 7.68
C MET A 429 11.40 -18.86 6.70
N ALA A 430 10.40 -19.13 5.87
CA ALA A 430 9.92 -18.17 4.89
C ALA A 430 9.33 -16.91 5.52
N PHE A 431 8.75 -17.03 6.70
CA PHE A 431 8.11 -15.95 7.46
C PHE A 431 8.71 -15.85 8.86
N LYS A 432 9.00 -14.63 9.29
CA LYS A 432 9.50 -14.31 10.62
C LYS A 432 8.39 -13.76 11.49
N ARG A 433 8.52 -13.90 12.80
CA ARG A 433 7.63 -13.24 13.74
C ARG A 433 7.54 -11.74 13.44
N GLY A 434 6.30 -11.23 13.32
CA GLY A 434 5.99 -9.85 12.96
C GLY A 434 5.92 -9.57 11.46
N ASP A 435 6.29 -10.53 10.59
CA ASP A 435 6.01 -10.41 9.16
C ASP A 435 4.50 -10.45 8.90
N THR A 436 4.10 -9.90 7.76
CA THR A 436 2.73 -10.01 7.27
C THR A 436 2.74 -10.70 5.91
N LEU A 437 1.80 -11.61 5.70
CA LEU A 437 1.47 -12.17 4.39
C LEU A 437 0.05 -11.73 4.03
N GLU A 438 -0.10 -11.18 2.86
CA GLU A 438 -1.40 -10.87 2.27
C GLU A 438 -1.60 -11.75 1.05
N VAL A 439 -2.71 -12.46 1.00
CA VAL A 439 -3.13 -13.32 -0.12
C VAL A 439 -4.35 -12.67 -0.75
N ASP A 440 -4.18 -12.10 -1.93
CA ASP A 440 -5.25 -11.49 -2.71
C ASP A 440 -5.79 -12.49 -3.73
N MET A 441 -6.97 -13.02 -3.43
CA MET A 441 -7.61 -14.01 -4.30
C MET A 441 -8.12 -13.41 -5.62
N ALA A 442 -8.40 -12.11 -5.67
CA ALA A 442 -8.89 -11.44 -6.88
C ALA A 442 -7.78 -11.25 -7.92
N SER A 443 -6.59 -10.86 -7.50
CA SER A 443 -5.44 -10.64 -8.39
C SER A 443 -4.55 -11.87 -8.53
N ALA A 444 -4.86 -12.96 -7.82
CA ALA A 444 -4.05 -14.18 -7.74
C ALA A 444 -2.59 -13.87 -7.37
N SER A 445 -2.42 -13.07 -6.31
CA SER A 445 -1.11 -12.56 -5.90
C SER A 445 -0.93 -12.63 -4.39
N ILE A 446 0.33 -12.81 -3.97
CA ILE A 446 0.69 -12.72 -2.56
C ILE A 446 1.71 -11.60 -2.33
N TYR A 447 1.61 -10.99 -1.14
CA TYR A 447 2.51 -9.90 -0.74
C TYR A 447 3.08 -10.20 0.65
N LYS A 448 4.40 -10.24 0.76
CA LYS A 448 5.08 -10.32 2.05
C LYS A 448 5.51 -8.92 2.47
N ASN A 449 5.07 -8.47 3.64
CA ASN A 449 5.34 -7.12 4.15
C ASN A 449 5.01 -6.02 3.12
N GLY A 450 3.91 -6.20 2.36
CA GLY A 450 3.44 -5.30 1.32
C GLY A 450 4.20 -5.38 -0.02
N ILE A 451 5.20 -6.25 -0.17
CA ILE A 451 5.95 -6.45 -1.41
C ILE A 451 5.45 -7.71 -2.10
N LEU A 452 5.24 -7.64 -3.41
CA LEU A 452 4.85 -8.79 -4.23
C LEU A 452 5.86 -9.94 -4.06
N ALA A 453 5.37 -11.12 -3.74
CA ALA A 453 6.17 -12.30 -3.37
C ALA A 453 5.63 -13.60 -4.02
N ASN A 454 5.17 -13.52 -5.26
CA ASN A 454 4.62 -14.67 -5.97
C ASN A 454 5.65 -15.79 -6.22
N ASP A 455 6.94 -15.48 -6.11
CA ASP A 455 8.03 -16.45 -6.11
C ASP A 455 8.03 -17.38 -4.88
N MET A 456 7.29 -17.02 -3.83
CA MET A 456 7.08 -17.83 -2.63
C MET A 456 5.87 -18.76 -2.72
N LEU A 457 5.06 -18.67 -3.79
CA LEU A 457 3.91 -19.56 -3.98
C LEU A 457 4.37 -20.98 -4.27
N ASP A 458 3.73 -21.94 -3.60
CA ASP A 458 3.81 -23.34 -4.03
C ASP A 458 3.17 -23.49 -5.41
N PRO A 459 3.82 -24.20 -6.35
CA PRO A 459 3.27 -24.39 -7.72
C PRO A 459 1.90 -25.08 -7.77
N SER A 460 1.50 -25.76 -6.70
CA SER A 460 0.18 -26.40 -6.58
C SER A 460 -0.89 -25.47 -5.99
N SER A 461 -0.58 -24.20 -5.77
CA SER A 461 -1.51 -23.23 -5.20
C SER A 461 -2.60 -22.87 -6.20
N ASP A 462 -3.86 -22.96 -5.77
CA ASP A 462 -5.03 -22.50 -6.49
C ASP A 462 -5.77 -21.42 -5.71
N PHE A 463 -5.89 -20.24 -6.30
CA PHE A 463 -6.66 -19.14 -5.74
C PHE A 463 -8.16 -19.43 -5.90
N PHE A 464 -8.95 -18.96 -4.91
CA PHE A 464 -10.36 -19.32 -4.83
C PHE A 464 -11.26 -18.12 -4.53
N SER A 465 -12.54 -18.28 -4.89
CA SER A 465 -13.62 -17.37 -4.52
C SER A 465 -14.45 -17.94 -3.35
N ILE A 466 -15.20 -17.08 -2.69
CA ILE A 466 -16.23 -17.44 -1.71
C ILE A 466 -17.58 -17.47 -2.46
N PRO A 467 -18.19 -18.63 -2.67
CA PRO A 467 -19.53 -18.71 -3.26
C PRO A 467 -20.58 -18.02 -2.37
N THR A 468 -21.74 -17.79 -2.92
CA THR A 468 -22.88 -17.23 -2.15
C THR A 468 -23.29 -18.16 -1.01
N GLY A 469 -23.63 -17.56 0.14
CA GLY A 469 -23.99 -18.29 1.36
C GLY A 469 -22.79 -18.52 2.26
N ARG A 470 -22.82 -19.65 3.00
CA ARG A 470 -21.81 -19.98 4.01
C ARG A 470 -20.64 -20.74 3.42
N SER A 471 -19.44 -20.35 3.80
CA SER A 471 -18.19 -21.03 3.46
C SER A 471 -17.29 -21.08 4.68
N GLU A 472 -16.32 -21.98 4.65
CA GLU A 472 -15.33 -22.11 5.70
C GLU A 472 -13.94 -21.80 5.10
N ILE A 473 -13.17 -20.98 5.81
CA ILE A 473 -11.77 -20.69 5.47
C ILE A 473 -10.90 -21.13 6.64
N ALA A 474 -9.85 -21.87 6.32
CA ALA A 474 -8.88 -22.36 7.31
C ALA A 474 -7.47 -21.87 7.03
N ILE A 475 -6.64 -21.82 8.09
CA ILE A 475 -5.23 -21.47 8.04
C ILE A 475 -4.42 -22.60 8.64
N TYR A 476 -3.35 -23.01 7.95
CA TYR A 476 -2.44 -24.01 8.46
C TYR A 476 -0.98 -23.54 8.31
N PRO A 477 -0.13 -23.62 9.36
CA PRO A 477 -0.47 -24.07 10.72
C PRO A 477 -1.28 -23.01 11.51
N PRO A 478 -2.15 -23.45 12.45
CA PRO A 478 -2.97 -22.51 13.24
C PRO A 478 -2.15 -21.63 14.19
N SER A 479 -0.92 -22.05 14.51
CA SER A 479 0.00 -21.28 15.35
C SER A 479 0.68 -20.13 14.62
N ALA A 480 0.60 -20.07 13.27
CA ALA A 480 1.31 -19.09 12.47
C ALA A 480 1.07 -17.64 12.93
N GLY A 481 -0.17 -17.29 13.23
CA GLY A 481 -0.47 -15.93 13.71
C GLY A 481 -1.95 -15.59 13.70
N GLU A 482 -2.23 -14.30 13.80
CA GLU A 482 -3.58 -13.77 13.65
C GLU A 482 -3.90 -13.54 12.18
N THR A 483 -5.12 -13.90 11.78
CA THR A 483 -5.57 -13.75 10.39
C THR A 483 -6.80 -12.87 10.30
N SER A 484 -6.78 -11.91 9.39
CA SER A 484 -7.96 -11.12 8.97
C SER A 484 -8.34 -11.53 7.54
N ILE A 485 -9.62 -11.78 7.33
CA ILE A 485 -10.21 -12.15 6.04
C ILE A 485 -11.18 -11.05 5.67
N LYS A 486 -10.91 -10.33 4.60
CA LYS A 486 -11.76 -9.24 4.11
C LYS A 486 -12.28 -9.56 2.72
N PHE A 487 -13.54 -9.30 2.49
CA PHE A 487 -14.11 -9.36 1.15
C PHE A 487 -15.33 -8.45 1.06
N THR A 488 -15.60 -7.99 -0.14
CA THR A 488 -16.81 -7.24 -0.46
C THR A 488 -17.87 -8.18 -0.99
N ASN A 489 -19.08 -8.11 -0.45
CA ASN A 489 -20.21 -8.83 -1.03
C ASN A 489 -20.45 -8.33 -2.44
N ARG A 490 -20.60 -9.23 -3.39
CA ARG A 490 -20.78 -8.88 -4.81
C ARG A 490 -22.18 -9.26 -5.29
N TYR A 491 -22.78 -8.39 -6.11
CA TYR A 491 -24.16 -8.49 -6.54
C TYR A 491 -24.29 -8.36 -8.05
N LEU A 492 -24.90 -9.38 -8.65
CA LEU A 492 -25.43 -9.30 -9.99
C LEU A 492 -26.70 -8.46 -10.05
#